data_ddd196c46ae47f20795bd44797359122
#
_entry.id   ddd196c46ae47f20795bd44797359122
#
_cell.length_a   1.000
_cell.length_b   1.000
_cell.length_c   1.000
_cell.angle_alpha   90.00
_cell.angle_beta   90.00
_cell.angle_gamma   90.00
#
_symmetry.space_group_name_H-M   'P 1'
#
loop_
_entity.id
_entity.type
_entity.pdbx_description
1 polymer ?
#
loop_
_entity_poly.entity_id
_entity_poly.type
_entity_poly.pdbx_seq_one_letter_code
_entity_poly.pdbx_strand_id
1 'polypeptide(L)'
;MEYVRRVEFDKFDAAPNDRLSQALIDYGTGVSTCTINYIQTPAGGGSPAGLHVHDQDQIFYVLKGVMSIEVAGQEYECGPGSLIVFPKDVPHRNWNNGSEPTVHLAFNTPMPDPSKPFARTVG
;
A
#
# COMPACT_ATOMS: atom_id res chain seq x y z
N MET A 1 16.56 8.39 -17.08
CA MET A 1 15.88 8.25 -15.77
C MET A 1 15.27 9.57 -15.34
N GLU A 2 14.05 9.57 -14.85
CA GLU A 2 13.46 10.74 -14.20
C GLU A 2 13.89 10.79 -12.73
N TYR A 3 14.45 11.89 -12.32
CA TYR A 3 14.90 12.08 -10.94
C TYR A 3 13.82 12.64 -10.02
N VAL A 4 12.83 13.32 -10.60
CA VAL A 4 11.70 13.90 -9.84
C VAL A 4 10.40 13.34 -10.42
N ARG A 5 9.59 12.75 -9.54
CA ARG A 5 8.31 12.15 -9.93
C ARG A 5 7.21 12.77 -9.08
N ARG A 6 6.08 13.05 -9.71
CA ARG A 6 5.00 13.78 -9.06
C ARG A 6 3.72 12.97 -9.07
N VAL A 7 2.99 13.03 -7.96
CA VAL A 7 1.66 12.48 -7.88
C VAL A 7 0.70 13.34 -8.69
N GLU A 8 -0.14 12.69 -9.47
CA GLU A 8 -1.19 13.35 -10.26
C GLU A 8 -2.43 13.55 -9.38
N PHE A 9 -2.37 14.49 -8.45
CA PHE A 9 -3.41 14.71 -7.44
C PHE A 9 -4.80 14.91 -8.02
N ASP A 10 -4.92 15.58 -9.17
CA ASP A 10 -6.21 15.85 -9.79
C ASP A 10 -6.97 14.56 -10.14
N LYS A 11 -6.25 13.50 -10.54
CA LYS A 11 -6.87 12.21 -10.85
C LYS A 11 -7.45 11.55 -9.60
N PHE A 12 -6.76 11.67 -8.48
CA PHE A 12 -7.22 11.12 -7.21
C PHE A 12 -8.40 11.92 -6.66
N ASP A 13 -8.30 13.24 -6.70
CA ASP A 13 -9.35 14.13 -6.21
C ASP A 13 -10.64 14.01 -7.00
N ALA A 14 -10.55 13.69 -8.30
CA ALA A 14 -11.72 13.51 -9.18
C ALA A 14 -12.47 12.20 -8.92
N ALA A 15 -11.88 11.23 -8.23
CA ALA A 15 -12.45 9.90 -8.05
C ALA A 15 -12.28 9.38 -6.61
N PRO A 16 -12.86 10.07 -5.61
CA PRO A 16 -12.64 9.73 -4.20
C PRO A 16 -13.24 8.38 -3.78
N ASN A 17 -14.17 7.86 -4.57
CA ASN A 17 -14.83 6.58 -4.29
C ASN A 17 -14.17 5.40 -5.01
N ASP A 18 -13.08 5.65 -5.74
CA ASP A 18 -12.35 4.61 -6.47
C ASP A 18 -11.04 4.28 -5.75
N ARG A 19 -10.67 3.00 -5.82
CA ARG A 19 -9.31 2.61 -5.44
C ARG A 19 -8.38 2.96 -6.59
N LEU A 20 -7.45 3.85 -6.33
CA LEU A 20 -6.49 4.32 -7.31
C LEU A 20 -5.07 4.14 -6.81
N SER A 21 -4.17 3.84 -7.73
CA SER A 21 -2.75 3.68 -7.44
C SER A 21 -1.93 4.32 -8.55
N GLN A 22 -0.88 5.02 -8.16
CA GLN A 22 0.11 5.55 -9.10
C GLN A 22 1.48 5.05 -8.69
N ALA A 23 2.17 4.36 -9.60
CA ALA A 23 3.54 3.95 -9.38
C ALA A 23 4.47 5.16 -9.48
N LEU A 24 5.27 5.38 -8.43
CA LEU A 24 6.34 6.39 -8.43
C LEU A 24 7.68 5.73 -8.74
N ILE A 25 7.90 4.53 -8.26
CA ILE A 25 9.01 3.65 -8.62
C ILE A 25 8.45 2.27 -8.91
N ASP A 26 8.77 1.75 -10.09
CA ASP A 26 8.30 0.45 -10.56
C ASP A 26 9.34 -0.16 -11.49
N TYR A 27 9.03 -1.31 -12.08
CA TYR A 27 9.90 -1.97 -13.06
C TYR A 27 10.20 -1.03 -14.22
N GLY A 28 11.46 -0.99 -14.64
CA GLY A 28 11.85 -0.19 -15.79
C GLY A 28 12.00 1.31 -15.53
N THR A 29 11.85 1.76 -14.28
CA THR A 29 12.02 3.18 -13.95
C THR A 29 13.48 3.58 -13.64
N GLY A 30 14.40 2.63 -13.72
CA GLY A 30 15.83 2.86 -13.46
C GLY A 30 16.24 2.64 -12.01
N VAL A 31 15.30 2.38 -11.10
CA VAL A 31 15.56 2.03 -9.70
C VAL A 31 15.24 0.54 -9.53
N SER A 32 16.15 -0.20 -8.90
CA SER A 32 16.04 -1.65 -8.77
C SER A 32 15.88 -2.15 -7.33
N THR A 33 15.81 -1.24 -6.36
CA THR A 33 15.81 -1.61 -4.93
C THR A 33 14.44 -1.79 -4.34
N CYS A 34 13.41 -1.13 -4.89
CA CYS A 34 12.07 -1.15 -4.32
C CYS A 34 11.03 -0.71 -5.34
N THR A 35 9.76 -0.95 -5.02
CA THR A 35 8.65 -0.24 -5.66
C THR A 35 8.07 0.75 -4.68
N ILE A 36 7.55 1.87 -5.18
CA ILE A 36 6.84 2.88 -4.38
C ILE A 36 5.58 3.27 -5.12
N ASN A 37 4.44 3.16 -4.44
CA ASN A 37 3.14 3.53 -4.98
C ASN A 37 2.45 4.54 -4.06
N TYR A 38 1.77 5.51 -4.66
CA TYR A 38 0.82 6.37 -3.99
C TYR A 38 -0.56 5.75 -4.16
N ILE A 39 -1.24 5.43 -3.07
CA ILE A 39 -2.47 4.63 -3.10
C ILE A 39 -3.58 5.36 -2.36
N GLN A 40 -4.74 5.49 -3.03
CA GLN A 40 -5.99 5.93 -2.43
C GLN A 40 -6.91 4.72 -2.27
N THR A 41 -7.46 4.56 -1.08
CA THR A 41 -8.43 3.50 -0.76
C THR A 41 -9.74 4.13 -0.33
N PRO A 42 -10.85 3.87 -1.04
CA PRO A 42 -12.14 4.43 -0.67
C PRO A 42 -12.68 3.81 0.61
N ALA A 43 -13.70 4.45 1.20
CA ALA A 43 -14.42 3.88 2.34
C ALA A 43 -14.91 2.48 2.00
N GLY A 44 -14.69 1.52 2.88
CA GLY A 44 -15.05 0.11 2.69
C GLY A 44 -14.06 -0.69 1.83
N GLY A 45 -13.05 -0.04 1.24
CA GLY A 45 -12.02 -0.72 0.45
C GLY A 45 -10.89 -1.27 1.29
N GLY A 46 -9.92 -1.88 0.62
CA GLY A 46 -8.73 -2.43 1.25
C GLY A 46 -8.23 -3.68 0.55
N SER A 47 -7.35 -4.43 1.20
CA SER A 47 -6.91 -5.72 0.70
C SER A 47 -8.08 -6.72 0.71
N PRO A 48 -8.02 -7.78 -0.10
CA PRO A 48 -9.05 -8.83 -0.07
C PRO A 48 -9.26 -9.38 1.33
N ALA A 49 -10.45 -9.93 1.59
CA ALA A 49 -10.74 -10.59 2.87
C ALA A 49 -9.73 -11.69 3.14
N GLY A 50 -9.37 -11.84 4.43
CA GLY A 50 -8.36 -12.78 4.86
C GLY A 50 -6.96 -12.16 4.89
N LEU A 51 -6.04 -12.91 5.43
CA LEU A 51 -4.65 -12.49 5.57
C LEU A 51 -3.84 -12.92 4.35
N HIS A 52 -2.79 -12.17 4.05
CA HIS A 52 -1.86 -12.52 2.99
C HIS A 52 -0.42 -12.24 3.42
N VAL A 53 0.53 -12.78 2.67
CA VAL A 53 1.97 -12.58 2.86
C VAL A 53 2.61 -12.15 1.56
N HIS A 54 3.74 -11.46 1.67
CA HIS A 54 4.59 -11.09 0.54
C HIS A 54 5.98 -11.67 0.72
N ASP A 55 6.72 -11.76 -0.39
CA ASP A 55 8.14 -12.13 -0.38
C ASP A 55 9.05 -10.92 -0.09
N GLN A 56 8.47 -9.75 0.13
CA GLN A 56 9.16 -8.50 0.44
C GLN A 56 8.70 -7.97 1.78
N ASP A 57 9.51 -7.11 2.40
CA ASP A 57 9.01 -6.21 3.42
C ASP A 57 8.13 -5.17 2.75
N GLN A 58 6.95 -4.92 3.31
CA GLN A 58 6.05 -3.88 2.83
C GLN A 58 5.94 -2.81 3.91
N ILE A 59 6.12 -1.56 3.51
CA ILE A 59 6.10 -0.43 4.44
C ILE A 59 5.09 0.58 3.93
N PHE A 60 4.16 0.97 4.79
CA PHE A 60 3.18 2.02 4.49
C PHE A 60 3.48 3.25 5.31
N TYR A 61 3.31 4.42 4.69
CA TYR A 61 3.28 5.69 5.39
C TYR A 61 1.93 6.36 5.13
N VAL A 62 1.11 6.52 6.16
CA VAL A 62 -0.23 7.06 6.03
C VAL A 62 -0.17 8.58 5.91
N LEU A 63 -0.74 9.10 4.82
CA LEU A 63 -0.78 10.53 4.54
C LEU A 63 -2.13 11.16 4.89
N LYS A 64 -3.23 10.38 4.76
CA LYS A 64 -4.58 10.92 4.91
C LYS A 64 -5.54 9.81 5.34
N GLY A 65 -6.49 10.17 6.20
CA GLY A 65 -7.50 9.23 6.70
C GLY A 65 -6.96 8.30 7.78
N VAL A 66 -7.78 7.36 8.22
CA VAL A 66 -7.42 6.37 9.22
C VAL A 66 -7.52 4.98 8.60
N MET A 67 -6.40 4.29 8.54
CA MET A 67 -6.30 2.95 7.99
C MET A 67 -6.33 1.93 9.11
N SER A 68 -7.18 0.91 8.98
CA SER A 68 -7.20 -0.24 9.88
C SER A 68 -6.28 -1.31 9.33
N ILE A 69 -5.51 -1.94 10.19
CA ILE A 69 -4.60 -3.04 9.80
C ILE A 69 -4.68 -4.17 10.82
N GLU A 70 -4.32 -5.36 10.33
CA GLU A 70 -4.00 -6.50 11.17
C GLU A 70 -2.64 -7.03 10.73
N VAL A 71 -1.74 -7.20 11.68
CA VAL A 71 -0.40 -7.76 11.44
C VAL A 71 0.03 -8.56 12.66
N ALA A 72 0.59 -9.74 12.42
CA ALA A 72 1.05 -10.65 13.47
C ALA A 72 -0.04 -10.91 14.54
N GLY A 73 -1.31 -11.00 14.14
CA GLY A 73 -2.43 -11.29 15.01
C GLY A 73 -2.95 -10.10 15.81
N GLN A 74 -2.46 -8.88 15.54
CA GLN A 74 -2.89 -7.67 16.26
C GLN A 74 -3.52 -6.66 15.32
N GLU A 75 -4.55 -5.95 15.76
CA GLU A 75 -5.21 -4.91 15.01
C GLU A 75 -4.78 -3.53 15.48
N TYR A 76 -4.66 -2.59 14.52
CA TYR A 76 -4.28 -1.20 14.78
C TYR A 76 -5.12 -0.26 13.91
N GLU A 77 -5.38 0.93 14.46
CA GLU A 77 -5.94 2.05 13.72
C GLU A 77 -4.83 3.06 13.49
N CYS A 78 -4.53 3.37 12.21
CA CYS A 78 -3.37 4.16 11.84
C CYS A 78 -3.79 5.43 11.11
N GLY A 79 -3.67 6.57 11.80
CA GLY A 79 -3.93 7.89 11.24
C GLY A 79 -2.73 8.48 10.49
N PRO A 80 -2.87 9.72 9.98
CA PRO A 80 -1.79 10.39 9.26
C PRO A 80 -0.50 10.47 10.07
N GLY A 81 0.63 10.20 9.41
CA GLY A 81 1.94 10.15 10.07
C GLY A 81 2.32 8.77 10.61
N SER A 82 1.44 7.78 10.51
CA SER A 82 1.77 6.40 10.93
C SER A 82 2.66 5.73 9.91
N LEU A 83 3.74 5.15 10.38
CA LEU A 83 4.58 4.24 9.60
C LEU A 83 4.23 2.81 10.01
N ILE A 84 3.88 1.99 9.02
CA ILE A 84 3.44 0.62 9.23
C ILE A 84 4.44 -0.31 8.57
N VAL A 85 4.88 -1.34 9.27
CA VAL A 85 5.79 -2.34 8.72
C VAL A 85 5.07 -3.69 8.69
N PHE A 86 4.98 -4.26 7.48
CA PHE A 86 4.56 -5.63 7.27
C PHE A 86 5.79 -6.43 6.86
N PRO A 87 6.44 -7.13 7.81
CA PRO A 87 7.64 -7.89 7.47
C PRO A 87 7.34 -9.00 6.47
N LYS A 88 8.36 -9.36 5.69
CA LYS A 88 8.31 -10.51 4.78
C LYS A 88 7.74 -11.73 5.52
N ASP A 89 6.84 -12.45 4.85
CA ASP A 89 6.22 -13.70 5.33
C ASP A 89 5.35 -13.57 6.60
N VAL A 90 5.10 -12.36 7.08
CA VAL A 90 4.20 -12.14 8.21
C VAL A 90 2.78 -11.86 7.71
N PRO A 91 1.78 -12.69 8.08
CA PRO A 91 0.40 -12.49 7.64
C PRO A 91 -0.15 -11.13 8.07
N HIS A 92 -0.78 -10.44 7.13
CA HIS A 92 -1.35 -9.11 7.36
C HIS A 92 -2.50 -8.81 6.40
N ARG A 93 -3.22 -7.74 6.72
CA ARG A 93 -4.23 -7.13 5.86
C ARG A 93 -4.42 -5.67 6.24
N ASN A 94 -5.01 -4.90 5.33
CA ASN A 94 -5.40 -3.50 5.58
C ASN A 94 -6.77 -3.22 4.97
N TRP A 95 -7.51 -2.31 5.61
CA TRP A 95 -8.83 -1.89 5.14
C TRP A 95 -9.16 -0.49 5.62
N ASN A 96 -10.14 0.13 4.97
CA ASN A 96 -10.64 1.44 5.34
C ASN A 96 -12.04 1.27 5.96
N ASN A 97 -12.10 1.34 7.27
CA ASN A 97 -13.35 1.20 8.03
C ASN A 97 -14.01 2.55 8.32
N GLY A 98 -13.47 3.64 7.77
CA GLY A 98 -14.01 4.99 7.94
C GLY A 98 -14.98 5.38 6.84
N SER A 99 -15.37 6.66 6.85
CA SER A 99 -16.25 7.26 5.86
C SER A 99 -15.51 8.07 4.79
N GLU A 100 -14.23 8.32 4.98
CA GLU A 100 -13.38 9.10 4.08
C GLU A 100 -12.32 8.21 3.43
N PRO A 101 -11.81 8.56 2.24
CA PRO A 101 -10.69 7.83 1.64
C PRO A 101 -9.45 7.88 2.53
N THR A 102 -8.66 6.81 2.50
CA THR A 102 -7.30 6.82 3.03
C THR A 102 -6.32 7.01 1.89
N VAL A 103 -5.19 7.64 2.20
CA VAL A 103 -4.08 7.81 1.26
C VAL A 103 -2.80 7.41 1.96
N HIS A 104 -2.00 6.56 1.31
CA HIS A 104 -0.72 6.13 1.84
C HIS A 104 0.30 5.93 0.73
N LEU A 105 1.58 5.99 1.11
CA LEU A 105 2.68 5.50 0.29
C LEU A 105 2.95 4.05 0.67
N ALA A 106 3.14 3.21 -0.33
CA ALA A 106 3.49 1.79 -0.14
C ALA A 106 4.85 1.52 -0.74
N PHE A 107 5.76 1.03 0.08
CA PHE A 107 7.11 0.65 -0.30
C PHE A 107 7.22 -0.87 -0.24
N ASN A 108 7.77 -1.50 -1.28
CA ASN A 108 8.05 -2.93 -1.28
C ASN A 108 9.52 -3.14 -1.58
N THR A 109 10.24 -3.77 -0.68
CA THR A 109 11.69 -3.96 -0.79
C THR A 109 12.08 -5.38 -0.35
N PRO A 110 12.94 -6.07 -1.10
CA PRO A 110 13.52 -5.68 -2.39
C PRO A 110 12.47 -5.56 -3.49
N MET A 111 12.89 -5.14 -4.69
CA MET A 111 11.98 -5.07 -5.84
C MET A 111 11.28 -6.42 -6.03
N PRO A 112 9.93 -6.46 -6.05
CA PRO A 112 9.22 -7.72 -6.28
C PRO A 112 9.58 -8.36 -7.62
N ASP A 113 9.64 -9.70 -7.66
CA ASP A 113 9.89 -10.45 -8.89
C ASP A 113 8.60 -10.47 -9.73
N PRO A 114 8.60 -9.89 -10.94
CA PRO A 114 7.39 -9.81 -11.76
C PRO A 114 6.92 -11.18 -12.27
N SER A 115 7.75 -12.22 -12.20
CA SER A 115 7.38 -13.58 -12.61
C SER A 115 6.62 -14.35 -11.52
N LYS A 116 6.47 -13.80 -10.32
CA LYS A 116 5.83 -14.45 -9.17
C LYS A 116 4.61 -13.65 -8.71
N PRO A 117 3.60 -14.30 -8.10
CA PRO A 117 2.52 -13.59 -7.46
C PRO A 117 3.07 -12.65 -6.39
N PHE A 118 2.55 -11.40 -6.37
CA PHE A 118 2.98 -10.42 -5.37
C PHE A 118 2.55 -10.83 -3.97
N ALA A 119 1.33 -11.34 -3.83
CA ALA A 119 0.75 -11.73 -2.55
C ALA A 119 0.24 -13.16 -2.58
N ARG A 120 0.32 -13.85 -1.44
CA ARG A 120 -0.23 -15.19 -1.24
C ARG A 120 -1.20 -15.14 -0.08
N THR A 121 -2.42 -15.63 -0.30
CA THR A 121 -3.42 -15.75 0.76
C THR A 121 -3.02 -16.85 1.74
N VAL A 122 -3.18 -16.60 3.05
CA VAL A 122 -2.88 -17.54 4.10
C VAL A 122 -4.05 -17.63 5.09
N GLY A 123 -4.30 -18.81 5.55
CA GLY A 123 -5.36 -19.08 6.53
C GLY A 123 -6.73 -19.18 5.95
#